data_424a7a189ee0d364bfedb2ef3a31444c
#
_entry.id   424a7a189ee0d364bfedb2ef3a31444c
#
_cell.length_a   1.000
_cell.length_b   1.000
_cell.length_c   1.000
_cell.angle_alpha   90.00
_cell.angle_beta   90.00
_cell.angle_gamma   90.00
#
_symmetry.space_group_name_H-M   'P 1'
#
loop_
_entity.id
_entity.type
_entity.pdbx_description
1 polymer ?
#
loop_
_entity_poly.entity_id
_entity_poly.type
_entity_poly.pdbx_seq_one_letter_code
_entity_poly.pdbx_strand_id
1 'polypeptide(L)'
;MFEAKITIGLKKGVSDPEGANTLKALKLLGFDNVKEAKMIRTVDLIIDEADEKKVKKSVEQMCQKLLTNPVIHTYNIKIIKK
;
A
#
# COMPACT_ATOMS: atom_id res chain seq x y z
N MET A 1 -22.61 1.25 -3.53
CA MET A 1 -21.31 0.75 -3.97
C MET A 1 -20.19 1.56 -3.30
N PHE A 2 -19.08 0.92 -3.00
CA PHE A 2 -17.96 1.59 -2.32
C PHE A 2 -16.67 1.34 -3.06
N GLU A 3 -15.75 2.28 -2.92
CA GLU A 3 -14.38 2.14 -3.37
C GLU A 3 -13.47 2.00 -2.16
N ALA A 4 -12.64 0.97 -2.15
CA ALA A 4 -11.65 0.76 -1.10
C ALA A 4 -10.26 0.99 -1.68
N LYS A 5 -9.55 1.97 -1.14
CA LYS A 5 -8.16 2.24 -1.50
C LYS A 5 -7.26 1.69 -0.40
N ILE A 6 -6.44 0.73 -0.75
CA ILE A 6 -5.53 0.09 0.20
C ILE A 6 -4.11 0.46 -0.19
N THR A 7 -3.44 1.17 0.71
CA THR A 7 -2.03 1.55 0.52
C THR A 7 -1.17 0.59 1.32
N ILE A 8 -0.28 -0.12 0.63
CA ILE A 8 0.53 -1.20 1.22
C ILE A 8 2.00 -0.80 1.17
N GLY A 9 2.62 -0.74 2.35
CA GLY A 9 4.05 -0.45 2.49
C GLY A 9 4.77 -1.57 3.20
N LEU A 10 6.09 -1.44 3.31
CA LEU A 10 6.91 -2.38 4.06
C LEU A 10 7.13 -1.88 5.48
N LYS A 11 7.16 -2.80 6.44
CA LYS A 11 7.50 -2.48 7.82
C LYS A 11 8.94 -2.00 7.90
N LYS A 12 9.22 -1.17 8.92
CA LYS A 12 10.57 -0.70 9.18
C LYS A 12 11.53 -1.87 9.33
N GLY A 13 12.69 -1.77 8.67
CA GLY A 13 13.71 -2.81 8.73
C GLY A 13 13.56 -3.90 7.68
N VAL A 14 12.45 -3.93 6.94
CA VAL A 14 12.27 -4.87 5.84
C VAL A 14 12.95 -4.32 4.59
N SER A 15 13.68 -5.19 3.89
CA SER A 15 14.42 -4.80 2.69
C SER A 15 13.49 -4.36 1.57
N ASP A 16 13.85 -3.26 0.90
CA ASP A 16 13.15 -2.72 -0.26
C ASP A 16 14.16 -2.52 -1.38
N PRO A 17 14.54 -3.58 -2.11
CA PRO A 17 15.56 -3.48 -3.16
C PRO A 17 15.15 -2.53 -4.28
N GLU A 18 13.87 -2.50 -4.65
CA GLU A 18 13.37 -1.63 -5.71
C GLU A 18 13.51 -0.16 -5.32
N GLY A 19 13.13 0.18 -4.09
CA GLY A 19 13.30 1.54 -3.56
C GLY A 19 14.77 1.94 -3.48
N ALA A 20 15.62 1.02 -3.02
CA ALA A 20 17.07 1.27 -2.93
C ALA A 20 17.68 1.51 -4.31
N ASN A 21 17.29 0.74 -5.32
CA ASN A 21 17.77 0.93 -6.69
C ASN A 21 17.28 2.24 -7.29
N THR A 22 16.04 2.63 -7.00
CA THR A 22 15.48 3.90 -7.43
C THR A 22 16.28 5.06 -6.85
N LEU A 23 16.58 5.00 -5.56
CA LEU A 23 17.37 6.03 -4.88
C LEU A 23 18.76 6.16 -5.51
N LYS A 24 19.41 5.03 -5.75
CA LYS A 24 20.74 5.00 -6.38
C LYS A 24 20.70 5.63 -7.77
N ALA A 25 19.71 5.29 -8.57
CA ALA A 25 19.56 5.84 -9.91
C ALA A 25 19.32 7.35 -9.88
N LEU A 26 18.51 7.85 -8.95
CA LEU A 26 18.26 9.27 -8.79
C LEU A 26 19.53 10.03 -8.43
N LYS A 27 20.34 9.48 -7.53
CA LYS A 27 21.62 10.09 -7.16
C LYS A 27 22.60 10.13 -8.33
N LEU A 28 22.64 9.08 -9.15
CA LEU A 28 23.48 9.04 -10.34
C LEU A 28 23.05 10.09 -11.37
N LEU A 29 21.77 10.47 -11.38
CA LEU A 29 21.25 11.51 -12.26
C LEU A 29 21.43 12.93 -11.70
N GLY A 30 22.00 13.06 -10.52
CA GLY A 30 22.29 14.36 -9.91
C GLY A 30 21.27 14.84 -8.87
N PHE A 31 20.29 14.01 -8.52
CA PHE A 31 19.28 14.39 -7.53
C PHE A 31 19.77 14.03 -6.11
N ASP A 32 20.78 14.73 -5.63
CA ASP A 32 21.48 14.39 -4.39
C ASP A 32 20.68 14.70 -3.13
N ASN A 33 19.63 15.49 -3.24
CA ASN A 33 18.81 15.88 -2.09
C ASN A 33 17.72 14.85 -1.75
N VAL A 34 17.59 13.78 -2.53
CA VAL A 34 16.67 12.71 -2.22
C VAL A 34 17.30 11.83 -1.12
N LYS A 35 16.64 11.73 0.02
CA LYS A 35 17.16 10.97 1.17
C LYS A 35 16.71 9.54 1.19
N GLU A 36 15.52 9.26 0.65
CA GLU A 36 14.92 7.95 0.72
C GLU A 36 13.97 7.74 -0.43
N ALA A 37 13.87 6.53 -0.92
CA ALA A 37 12.88 6.13 -1.89
C ALA A 37 12.24 4.82 -1.43
N LYS A 38 10.91 4.81 -1.34
CA LYS A 38 10.14 3.65 -0.92
C LYS A 38 9.15 3.28 -2.00
N MET A 39 9.05 2.00 -2.29
CA MET A 39 8.05 1.50 -3.23
C MET A 39 6.80 1.11 -2.45
N ILE A 40 5.71 1.76 -2.77
CA ILE A 40 4.42 1.58 -2.09
C ILE A 40 3.41 1.17 -3.14
N ARG A 41 2.61 0.13 -2.84
CA ARG A 41 1.54 -0.32 -3.73
C ARG A 41 0.20 0.20 -3.25
N THR A 42 -0.64 0.58 -4.21
CA THR A 42 -2.04 0.93 -3.93
C THR A 42 -2.93 -0.02 -4.70
N VAL A 43 -3.87 -0.64 -4.00
CA VAL A 43 -4.90 -1.49 -4.59
C VAL A 43 -6.23 -0.76 -4.49
N ASP A 44 -6.93 -0.66 -5.60
CA ASP A 44 -8.22 0.03 -5.70
C ASP A 44 -9.30 -1.01 -5.99
N LEU A 45 -10.23 -1.17 -5.06
CA LEU A 45 -11.32 -2.15 -5.19
C LEU A 45 -12.65 -1.44 -5.27
N ILE A 46 -13.48 -1.85 -6.22
CA ILE A 46 -14.87 -1.42 -6.30
C ILE A 46 -15.73 -2.55 -5.76
N ILE A 47 -16.49 -2.28 -4.71
CA ILE A 47 -17.23 -3.32 -3.98
C ILE A 47 -18.72 -3.04 -4.06
N ASP A 48 -19.47 -4.01 -4.55
CA ASP A 48 -20.92 -3.95 -4.63
C ASP A 48 -21.53 -4.37 -3.29
N GLU A 49 -21.66 -3.42 -2.40
CA GLU A 49 -22.24 -3.59 -1.06
C GLU A 49 -22.82 -2.25 -0.63
N ALA A 50 -23.93 -2.28 0.08
CA ALA A 50 -24.61 -1.09 0.56
C ALA A 50 -24.19 -0.70 1.98
N ASP A 51 -23.71 -1.66 2.77
CA ASP A 51 -23.36 -1.44 4.18
C ASP A 51 -21.87 -1.20 4.33
N GLU A 52 -21.51 0.04 4.72
CA GLU A 52 -20.11 0.45 4.89
C GLU A 52 -19.38 -0.41 5.92
N LYS A 53 -20.05 -0.82 6.99
CA LYS A 53 -19.43 -1.67 8.03
C LYS A 53 -19.03 -3.03 7.47
N LYS A 54 -19.88 -3.61 6.61
CA LYS A 54 -19.55 -4.87 5.94
C LYS A 54 -18.38 -4.70 4.99
N VAL A 55 -18.33 -3.58 4.27
CA VAL A 55 -17.20 -3.26 3.37
C VAL A 55 -15.90 -3.20 4.15
N LYS A 56 -15.86 -2.45 5.24
CA LYS A 56 -14.65 -2.33 6.07
C LYS A 56 -14.16 -3.68 6.58
N LYS A 57 -15.08 -4.49 7.09
CA LYS A 57 -14.73 -5.81 7.61
C LYS A 57 -14.21 -6.73 6.52
N SER A 58 -14.87 -6.74 5.36
CA SER A 58 -14.43 -7.55 4.22
C SER A 58 -13.05 -7.14 3.72
N VAL A 59 -12.80 -5.84 3.59
CA VAL A 59 -11.53 -5.32 3.11
C VAL A 59 -10.39 -5.67 4.07
N GLU A 60 -10.63 -5.57 5.39
CA GLU A 60 -9.67 -6.01 6.39
C GLU A 60 -9.28 -7.47 6.19
N GLN A 61 -10.27 -8.33 5.98
CA GLN A 61 -10.02 -9.74 5.75
C GLN A 61 -9.26 -9.98 4.46
N MET A 62 -9.59 -9.24 3.40
CA MET A 62 -8.88 -9.34 2.12
C MET A 62 -7.40 -8.96 2.29
N CYS A 63 -7.12 -7.90 3.04
CA CYS A 63 -5.75 -7.49 3.32
C CYS A 63 -4.99 -8.59 4.06
N GLN A 64 -5.57 -9.14 5.10
CA GLN A 64 -4.90 -10.15 5.92
C GLN A 64 -4.71 -11.47 5.20
N LYS A 65 -5.66 -11.86 4.33
CA LYS A 65 -5.64 -13.17 3.69
C LYS A 65 -4.90 -13.18 2.36
N LEU A 66 -4.89 -12.06 1.63
CA LEU A 66 -4.38 -12.06 0.25
C LEU A 66 -3.52 -10.86 -0.09
N LEU A 67 -3.99 -9.64 0.22
CA LEU A 67 -3.39 -8.42 -0.33
C LEU A 67 -2.07 -8.05 0.32
N THR A 68 -1.88 -8.42 1.58
CA THR A 68 -0.66 -8.13 2.31
C THR A 68 -0.09 -9.38 2.97
N ASN A 69 1.18 -9.31 3.30
CA ASN A 69 1.80 -10.25 4.23
C ASN A 69 1.95 -9.52 5.56
N PRO A 70 1.16 -9.85 6.60
CA PRO A 70 1.19 -9.11 7.86
C PRO A 70 2.54 -9.12 8.56
N VAL A 71 3.40 -10.08 8.22
CA VAL A 71 4.74 -10.16 8.80
C VAL A 71 5.63 -9.01 8.32
N ILE A 72 5.52 -8.65 7.03
CA ILE A 72 6.42 -7.66 6.41
C ILE A 72 5.74 -6.38 5.98
N HIS A 73 4.41 -6.36 5.87
CA HIS A 73 3.68 -5.21 5.34
C HIS A 73 2.95 -4.42 6.41
N THR A 74 2.86 -3.11 6.20
CA THR A 74 1.86 -2.24 6.82
C THR A 74 0.83 -1.91 5.75
N TYR A 75 -0.40 -1.58 6.16
CA TYR A 75 -1.39 -1.15 5.20
C TYR A 75 -2.35 -0.14 5.83
N ASN A 76 -2.94 0.67 4.96
CA ASN A 76 -3.94 1.67 5.33
C ASN A 76 -5.11 1.54 4.36
N ILE A 77 -6.33 1.58 4.91
CA ILE A 77 -7.56 1.41 4.14
C ILE A 77 -8.34 2.70 4.17
N LYS A 78 -8.74 3.18 2.98
CA LYS A 78 -9.64 4.33 2.84
C LYS A 78 -10.89 3.88 2.10
N ILE A 79 -12.06 4.09 2.69
CA ILE A 79 -13.34 3.72 2.10
C ILE A 79 -14.03 4.97 1.59
N ILE A 80 -14.45 4.94 0.33
CA ILE A 80 -15.14 6.06 -0.31
C ILE A 80 -16.48 5.56 -0.83
N LYS A 81 -17.55 6.24 -0.48
CA LYS A 81 -18.88 5.93 -1.00
C LYS A 81 -19.00 6.41 -2.43
N LYS A 82 -19.48 5.53 -3.28
CA LYS A 82 -19.72 5.82 -4.70
C LYS A 82 -21.19 5.98 -5.02
#